data_b446b843f951c2643c37459b524bfbce
#
_entry.id   b446b843f951c2643c37459b524bfbce
#
_cell.length_a   1.000
_cell.length_b   1.000
_cell.length_c   1.000
_cell.angle_alpha   90.00
_cell.angle_beta   90.00
_cell.angle_gamma   90.00
#
_symmetry.space_group_name_H-M   'P 1'
#
loop_
_entity.id
_entity.type
_entity.pdbx_description
1 polymer ?
#
loop_
_entity_poly.entity_id
_entity_poly.type
_entity_poly.pdbx_seq_one_letter_code
_entity_poly.pdbx_strand_id
1 'polypeptide(L)'
;MLEKLPESVGHALINQRAGMEQVLYNLLNRERSSARLSVSSPTFQFNGALPTRYTADGLGVSPPLQWDAVPSGAGSIAILVEDADSPTPHPLVHAIVVDIDPSVHSLEEGALASHQHAGTGLETGPNSYLQRAWLPPDPPPGHGEHRYVFQVFALMPGPSFSSPPGRREFIEAILNRAVAVGCLIGTYERANRVGVDGEERAIASDGPLPALSSE
;
A
#
# COMPACT_ATOMS: atom_id res chain seq x y z
N MET A 1 -1.40 -8.66 10.50
CA MET A 1 -1.54 -8.36 11.95
C MET A 1 -2.96 -7.95 12.29
N LEU A 2 -3.59 -7.11 11.48
CA LEU A 2 -4.99 -6.67 11.66
C LEU A 2 -5.99 -7.77 11.27
N GLU A 3 -5.57 -8.79 10.53
CA GLU A 3 -6.39 -9.94 10.14
C GLU A 3 -7.02 -10.71 11.32
N LYS A 4 -6.49 -10.50 12.52
CA LYS A 4 -6.99 -11.14 13.76
C LYS A 4 -8.02 -10.31 14.50
N LEU A 5 -8.27 -9.07 14.07
CA LEU A 5 -9.28 -8.24 14.69
C LEU A 5 -10.68 -8.78 14.36
N PRO A 6 -11.62 -8.77 15.34
CA PRO A 6 -13.03 -9.02 15.05
C PRO A 6 -13.60 -8.00 14.06
N GLU A 7 -14.47 -8.43 13.16
CA GLU A 7 -15.16 -7.53 12.19
C GLU A 7 -15.87 -6.36 12.87
N SER A 8 -16.39 -6.59 14.08
CA SER A 8 -17.03 -5.53 14.86
C SER A 8 -16.13 -4.32 15.13
N VAL A 9 -14.80 -4.52 15.17
CA VAL A 9 -13.85 -3.41 15.30
C VAL A 9 -13.80 -2.59 14.02
N GLY A 10 -13.72 -3.25 12.85
CA GLY A 10 -13.75 -2.56 11.55
C GLY A 10 -15.07 -1.81 11.36
N HIS A 11 -16.21 -2.43 11.67
CA HIS A 11 -17.52 -1.78 11.60
C HIS A 11 -17.62 -0.56 12.54
N ALA A 12 -17.05 -0.63 13.73
CA ALA A 12 -17.04 0.53 14.65
C ALA A 12 -16.20 1.69 14.11
N LEU A 13 -15.21 1.42 13.27
CA LEU A 13 -14.29 2.40 12.67
C LEU A 13 -14.68 2.81 11.26
N ILE A 14 -15.74 2.28 10.66
CA ILE A 14 -16.07 2.40 9.23
C ILE A 14 -16.12 3.85 8.70
N ASN A 15 -16.49 4.79 9.56
CA ASN A 15 -16.55 6.21 9.24
C ASN A 15 -15.26 6.98 9.60
N GLN A 16 -14.26 6.31 10.19
CA GLN A 16 -12.98 6.93 10.50
C GLN A 16 -12.01 6.66 9.36
N ARG A 17 -11.70 7.69 8.60
CA ARG A 17 -10.78 7.62 7.47
C ARG A 17 -9.90 8.85 7.49
N ALA A 18 -8.62 8.67 7.18
CA ALA A 18 -7.68 9.79 7.05
C ALA A 18 -8.14 10.79 5.98
N GLY A 19 -8.62 10.28 4.85
CA GLY A 19 -9.19 11.07 3.76
C GLY A 19 -8.22 11.35 2.61
N MET A 20 -8.73 11.30 1.40
CA MET A 20 -7.98 11.61 0.17
C MET A 20 -7.43 13.04 0.16
N GLU A 21 -8.09 13.96 0.83
CA GLU A 21 -7.68 15.37 0.91
C GLU A 21 -6.37 15.57 1.67
N GLN A 22 -5.95 14.59 2.49
CA GLN A 22 -4.70 14.60 3.24
C GLN A 22 -3.56 13.85 2.56
N VAL A 23 -3.83 13.19 1.43
CA VAL A 23 -2.81 12.55 0.59
C VAL A 23 -1.92 13.62 -0.04
N LEU A 24 -0.60 13.41 -0.03
CA LEU A 24 0.37 14.42 -0.45
C LEU A 24 0.14 14.92 -1.89
N TYR A 25 -0.23 14.02 -2.81
CA TYR A 25 -0.60 14.39 -4.18
C TYR A 25 -1.68 15.47 -4.23
N ASN A 26 -2.71 15.36 -3.39
CA ASN A 26 -3.80 16.33 -3.34
C ASN A 26 -3.41 17.60 -2.59
N LEU A 27 -2.59 17.51 -1.55
CA LEU A 27 -2.03 18.67 -0.86
C LEU A 27 -1.19 19.51 -1.82
N LEU A 28 -0.27 18.88 -2.57
CA LEU A 28 0.58 19.57 -3.54
C LEU A 28 -0.23 20.28 -4.64
N ASN A 29 -1.26 19.60 -5.19
CA ASN A 29 -2.09 20.16 -6.25
C ASN A 29 -3.00 21.31 -5.80
N ARG A 30 -3.26 21.45 -4.50
CA ARG A 30 -3.98 22.62 -3.94
C ARG A 30 -3.05 23.83 -3.86
N GLU A 31 -1.79 23.62 -3.54
CA GLU A 31 -0.85 24.71 -3.30
C GLU A 31 -0.26 25.25 -4.61
N ARG A 32 -0.06 24.38 -5.60
CA ARG A 32 0.54 24.78 -6.88
C ARG A 32 0.18 23.81 -8.01
N SER A 33 0.28 24.33 -9.24
CA SER A 33 0.22 23.50 -10.45
C SER A 33 1.61 22.88 -10.70
N SER A 34 1.69 21.56 -10.74
CA SER A 34 2.89 20.80 -11.14
C SER A 34 2.64 20.13 -12.49
N ALA A 35 3.72 19.85 -13.23
CA ALA A 35 3.61 19.01 -14.42
C ALA A 35 3.11 17.62 -14.03
N ARG A 36 2.54 16.89 -15.00
CA ARG A 36 1.98 15.56 -14.75
C ARG A 36 2.96 14.47 -15.16
N LEU A 37 3.18 13.52 -14.24
CA LEU A 37 3.76 12.22 -14.57
C LEU A 37 2.62 11.24 -14.88
N SER A 38 2.82 10.36 -15.84
CA SER A 38 1.98 9.18 -16.01
C SER A 38 2.49 8.07 -15.09
N VAL A 39 1.63 7.53 -14.22
CA VAL A 39 2.00 6.44 -13.31
C VAL A 39 1.06 5.28 -13.55
N SER A 40 1.63 4.09 -13.72
CA SER A 40 0.91 2.86 -14.03
C SER A 40 1.53 1.64 -13.34
N SER A 41 0.81 0.53 -13.37
CA SER A 41 1.32 -0.79 -12.99
C SER A 41 0.87 -1.82 -14.04
N PRO A 42 1.70 -2.79 -14.39
CA PRO A 42 1.28 -3.87 -15.27
C PRO A 42 0.31 -4.86 -14.61
N THR A 43 0.08 -4.74 -13.29
CA THR A 43 -0.66 -5.73 -12.50
C THR A 43 -2.01 -5.25 -11.99
N PHE A 44 -2.27 -3.94 -11.99
CA PHE A 44 -3.57 -3.35 -11.64
C PHE A 44 -3.75 -2.01 -12.35
N GLN A 45 -5.01 -1.61 -12.55
CA GLN A 45 -5.37 -0.35 -13.18
C GLN A 45 -5.73 0.72 -12.15
N PHE A 46 -5.83 1.96 -12.58
CA PHE A 46 -6.28 3.07 -11.75
C PHE A 46 -7.67 2.78 -11.16
N ASN A 47 -7.81 2.89 -9.85
CA ASN A 47 -8.97 2.48 -9.04
C ASN A 47 -9.33 0.99 -9.16
N GLY A 48 -8.39 0.15 -9.63
CA GLY A 48 -8.56 -1.30 -9.68
C GLY A 48 -8.12 -1.99 -8.39
N ALA A 49 -8.66 -3.19 -8.18
CA ALA A 49 -8.28 -4.01 -7.04
C ALA A 49 -6.80 -4.42 -7.09
N LEU A 50 -6.10 -4.24 -5.99
CA LEU A 50 -4.74 -4.77 -5.80
C LEU A 50 -4.81 -6.30 -5.75
N PRO A 51 -4.01 -7.02 -6.57
CA PRO A 51 -3.85 -8.46 -6.42
C PRO A 51 -3.44 -8.83 -4.99
N THR A 52 -4.07 -9.86 -4.44
CA THR A 52 -3.86 -10.32 -3.05
C THR A 52 -2.38 -10.55 -2.73
N ARG A 53 -1.57 -10.95 -3.72
CA ARG A 53 -0.13 -11.18 -3.54
C ARG A 53 0.65 -9.96 -3.00
N TYR A 54 0.13 -8.73 -3.18
CA TYR A 54 0.74 -7.48 -2.71
C TYR A 54 0.28 -7.07 -1.31
N THR A 55 -0.68 -7.78 -0.74
CA THR A 55 -1.31 -7.50 0.54
C THR A 55 -0.81 -8.44 1.65
N ALA A 56 -1.19 -8.15 2.90
CA ALA A 56 -0.88 -9.00 4.04
C ALA A 56 -1.57 -10.39 3.99
N ASP A 57 -2.60 -10.53 3.16
CA ASP A 57 -3.30 -11.80 2.95
C ASP A 57 -2.65 -12.68 1.87
N GLY A 58 -1.57 -12.20 1.24
CA GLY A 58 -0.78 -12.90 0.24
C GLY A 58 0.71 -12.94 0.55
N LEU A 59 1.54 -12.73 -0.48
CA LEU A 59 3.00 -12.73 -0.33
C LEU A 59 3.54 -11.47 0.35
N GLY A 60 2.77 -10.37 0.35
CA GLY A 60 3.17 -9.10 0.95
C GLY A 60 4.33 -8.41 0.23
N VAL A 61 4.55 -8.71 -1.05
CA VAL A 61 5.58 -8.04 -1.86
C VAL A 61 5.04 -6.71 -2.40
N SER A 62 5.92 -5.75 -2.71
CA SER A 62 5.49 -4.50 -3.35
C SER A 62 5.12 -4.74 -4.81
N PRO A 63 4.06 -4.07 -5.33
CA PRO A 63 3.71 -4.17 -6.73
C PRO A 63 4.75 -3.48 -7.62
N PRO A 64 4.89 -3.90 -8.89
CA PRO A 64 5.68 -3.19 -9.88
C PRO A 64 5.01 -1.86 -10.23
N LEU A 65 5.82 -0.82 -10.45
CA LEU A 65 5.39 0.52 -10.86
C LEU A 65 6.15 0.99 -12.09
N GLN A 66 5.49 1.78 -12.92
CA GLN A 66 6.09 2.42 -14.08
C GLN A 66 5.65 3.89 -14.11
N TRP A 67 6.54 4.76 -14.56
CA TRP A 67 6.22 6.17 -14.76
C TRP A 67 6.98 6.73 -15.95
N ASP A 68 6.42 7.76 -16.56
CA ASP A 68 7.01 8.47 -17.68
C ASP A 68 6.76 9.97 -17.60
N ALA A 69 7.14 10.69 -18.65
CA ALA A 69 7.05 12.14 -18.71
C ALA A 69 7.86 12.87 -17.63
N VAL A 70 9.00 12.28 -17.20
CA VAL A 70 9.93 12.93 -16.27
C VAL A 70 10.53 14.16 -16.95
N PRO A 71 10.40 15.38 -16.36
CA PRO A 71 11.01 16.58 -16.93
C PRO A 71 12.53 16.46 -17.06
N SER A 72 13.12 16.92 -18.17
CA SER A 72 14.56 16.83 -18.45
C SER A 72 15.47 17.55 -17.44
N GLY A 73 14.90 18.44 -16.62
CA GLY A 73 15.62 19.14 -15.55
C GLY A 73 15.44 18.50 -14.17
N ALA A 74 14.82 17.35 -14.06
CA ALA A 74 14.67 16.65 -12.78
C ALA A 74 16.04 16.18 -12.27
N GLY A 75 16.29 16.34 -10.97
CA GLY A 75 17.49 15.87 -10.31
C GLY A 75 17.32 14.51 -9.66
N SER A 76 16.12 14.16 -9.25
CA SER A 76 15.77 12.84 -8.67
C SER A 76 14.27 12.54 -8.75
N ILE A 77 13.92 11.27 -8.53
CA ILE A 77 12.57 10.82 -8.33
C ILE A 77 12.39 10.40 -6.87
N ALA A 78 11.21 10.64 -6.33
CA ALA A 78 10.81 10.17 -5.01
C ALA A 78 9.42 9.51 -5.09
N ILE A 79 9.17 8.52 -4.22
CA ILE A 79 7.90 7.77 -4.17
C ILE A 79 7.36 7.78 -2.75
N LEU A 80 6.05 7.98 -2.63
CA LEU A 80 5.30 7.82 -1.39
C LEU A 80 4.07 6.97 -1.65
N VAL A 81 3.86 5.95 -0.84
CA VAL A 81 2.62 5.16 -0.87
C VAL A 81 1.86 5.39 0.42
N GLU A 82 0.61 5.84 0.29
CA GLU A 82 -0.27 6.18 1.42
C GLU A 82 -1.62 5.46 1.31
N ASP A 83 -2.12 4.96 2.44
CA ASP A 83 -3.51 4.50 2.60
C ASP A 83 -4.38 5.68 3.03
N ALA A 84 -5.23 6.14 2.14
CA ALA A 84 -6.12 7.26 2.37
C ALA A 84 -7.32 6.94 3.27
N ASP A 85 -7.60 5.67 3.45
CA ASP A 85 -8.79 5.20 4.16
C ASP A 85 -8.46 4.54 5.51
N SER A 86 -7.18 4.58 5.93
CA SER A 86 -6.79 4.10 7.25
C SER A 86 -7.54 4.86 8.36
N PRO A 87 -7.96 4.16 9.45
CA PRO A 87 -8.65 4.79 10.60
C PRO A 87 -7.66 5.52 11.51
N THR A 88 -6.82 6.36 10.94
CA THR A 88 -5.76 7.11 11.59
C THR A 88 -5.94 8.61 11.31
N PRO A 89 -5.40 9.53 12.14
CA PRO A 89 -5.53 10.98 11.92
C PRO A 89 -4.92 11.48 10.60
N HIS A 90 -3.96 10.74 10.03
CA HIS A 90 -3.30 11.02 8.76
C HIS A 90 -3.19 9.74 7.94
N PRO A 91 -3.06 9.81 6.60
CA PRO A 91 -2.83 8.65 5.75
C PRO A 91 -1.68 7.79 6.26
N LEU A 92 -1.91 6.47 6.32
CA LEU A 92 -0.90 5.53 6.78
C LEU A 92 0.13 5.32 5.68
N VAL A 93 1.41 5.47 6.02
CA VAL A 93 2.52 5.34 5.07
C VAL A 93 2.90 3.88 4.89
N HIS A 94 2.84 3.40 3.66
CA HIS A 94 3.22 2.04 3.25
C HIS A 94 4.66 1.97 2.73
N ALA A 95 5.14 3.02 2.07
CA ALA A 95 6.52 3.14 1.62
C ALA A 95 6.93 4.60 1.40
N ILE A 96 8.19 4.90 1.67
CA ILE A 96 8.89 6.12 1.24
C ILE A 96 10.15 5.67 0.50
N VAL A 97 10.39 6.20 -0.71
CA VAL A 97 11.63 5.99 -1.46
C VAL A 97 12.13 7.34 -1.94
N VAL A 98 13.41 7.59 -1.82
CA VAL A 98 14.04 8.86 -2.19
C VAL A 98 15.29 8.65 -3.04
N ASP A 99 15.75 9.73 -3.66
CA ASP A 99 17.00 9.81 -4.41
C ASP A 99 17.14 8.78 -5.55
N ILE A 100 16.00 8.37 -6.14
CA ILE A 100 16.00 7.54 -7.36
C ILE A 100 16.54 8.38 -8.52
N ASP A 101 17.46 7.81 -9.31
CA ASP A 101 17.98 8.46 -10.52
C ASP A 101 16.84 8.80 -11.49
N PRO A 102 16.78 10.03 -12.04
CA PRO A 102 15.70 10.44 -12.93
C PRO A 102 15.64 9.68 -14.26
N SER A 103 16.67 8.92 -14.62
CA SER A 103 16.65 8.00 -15.77
C SER A 103 15.94 6.66 -15.48
N VAL A 104 15.65 6.37 -14.21
CA VAL A 104 14.85 5.20 -13.82
C VAL A 104 13.38 5.51 -14.04
N HIS A 105 12.69 4.62 -14.73
CA HIS A 105 11.28 4.77 -15.11
C HIS A 105 10.38 3.66 -14.58
N SER A 106 10.93 2.73 -13.81
CA SER A 106 10.15 1.62 -13.23
C SER A 106 10.79 1.07 -11.97
N LEU A 107 9.96 0.46 -11.14
CA LEU A 107 10.35 -0.46 -10.07
C LEU A 107 9.75 -1.83 -10.36
N GLU A 108 10.57 -2.85 -10.25
CA GLU A 108 10.13 -4.24 -10.38
C GLU A 108 9.31 -4.68 -9.16
N GLU A 109 8.55 -5.75 -9.32
CA GLU A 109 7.86 -6.41 -8.21
C GLU A 109 8.84 -6.77 -7.10
N GLY A 110 8.47 -6.46 -5.85
CA GLY A 110 9.29 -6.71 -4.68
C GLY A 110 10.47 -5.75 -4.49
N ALA A 111 10.63 -4.74 -5.35
CA ALA A 111 11.74 -3.77 -5.25
C ALA A 111 11.79 -3.03 -3.91
N LEU A 112 10.66 -2.89 -3.22
CA LEU A 112 10.56 -2.22 -1.92
C LEU A 112 10.57 -3.23 -0.74
N ALA A 113 11.01 -4.46 -0.98
CA ALA A 113 11.15 -5.47 0.07
C ALA A 113 12.12 -5.00 1.16
N SER A 114 11.96 -5.60 2.36
CA SER A 114 12.75 -5.27 3.56
C SER A 114 14.26 -5.30 3.32
N HIS A 115 15.03 -4.68 4.22
CA HIS A 115 16.50 -4.59 4.27
C HIS A 115 17.31 -5.83 3.89
N GLN A 116 16.70 -7.01 3.82
CA GLN A 116 17.36 -8.26 3.46
C GLN A 116 17.65 -8.41 1.97
N HIS A 117 17.07 -7.55 1.13
CA HIS A 117 17.43 -7.45 -0.29
C HIS A 117 18.39 -6.26 -0.51
N ALA A 118 19.50 -6.27 0.22
CA ALA A 118 20.64 -5.40 -0.02
C ALA A 118 21.14 -5.62 -1.46
N GLY A 119 20.66 -4.80 -2.39
CA GLY A 119 21.04 -4.91 -3.82
C GLY A 119 20.24 -4.01 -4.75
N THR A 120 19.12 -3.45 -4.32
CA THR A 120 18.33 -2.53 -5.18
C THR A 120 18.93 -1.12 -5.26
N GLY A 121 19.84 -0.76 -4.36
CA GLY A 121 20.39 0.62 -4.31
C GLY A 121 19.36 1.70 -3.97
N LEU A 122 18.14 1.31 -3.59
CA LEU A 122 17.07 2.25 -3.27
C LEU A 122 17.17 2.73 -1.81
N GLU A 123 17.13 4.04 -1.62
CA GLU A 123 17.07 4.65 -0.30
C GLU A 123 15.63 4.73 0.20
N THR A 124 15.30 3.92 1.23
CA THR A 124 13.94 3.82 1.77
C THR A 124 13.82 4.48 3.14
N GLY A 125 12.83 5.34 3.31
CA GLY A 125 12.43 5.92 4.58
C GLY A 125 11.54 4.98 5.42
N PRO A 126 11.33 5.31 6.71
CA PRO A 126 10.47 4.53 7.57
C PRO A 126 8.99 4.67 7.15
N ASN A 127 8.29 3.54 7.07
CA ASN A 127 6.84 3.48 6.95
C ASN A 127 6.17 3.78 8.32
N SER A 128 4.84 3.75 8.39
CA SER A 128 4.10 4.04 9.65
C SER A 128 4.38 3.07 10.79
N TYR A 129 5.02 1.92 10.53
CA TYR A 129 5.49 0.98 11.56
C TYR A 129 6.99 1.12 11.83
N LEU A 130 7.60 2.23 11.40
CA LEU A 130 9.01 2.56 11.57
C LEU A 130 9.98 1.57 10.88
N GLN A 131 9.49 0.82 9.90
CA GLN A 131 10.28 -0.11 9.10
C GLN A 131 10.65 0.55 7.77
N ARG A 132 11.91 0.41 7.35
CA ARG A 132 12.40 0.87 6.04
C ARG A 132 12.14 -0.20 4.99
N ALA A 133 10.86 -0.41 4.69
CA ALA A 133 10.39 -1.47 3.81
C ALA A 133 8.96 -1.18 3.35
N TRP A 134 8.50 -1.95 2.37
CA TRP A 134 7.10 -2.06 2.02
C TRP A 134 6.27 -2.55 3.22
N LEU A 135 5.21 -1.83 3.54
CA LEU A 135 4.16 -2.27 4.46
C LEU A 135 3.01 -2.79 3.61
N PRO A 136 2.73 -4.11 3.60
CA PRO A 136 1.62 -4.63 2.82
C PRO A 136 0.27 -4.08 3.28
N PRO A 137 -0.68 -3.82 2.37
CA PRO A 137 -2.07 -3.53 2.71
C PRO A 137 -2.66 -4.55 3.69
N ASP A 138 -3.15 -4.06 4.84
CA ASP A 138 -3.69 -4.88 5.93
C ASP A 138 -4.91 -4.17 6.57
N PRO A 139 -5.98 -3.87 5.77
CA PRO A 139 -7.15 -3.18 6.31
C PRO A 139 -7.87 -4.04 7.34
N PRO A 140 -8.48 -3.43 8.38
CA PRO A 140 -9.27 -4.18 9.35
C PRO A 140 -10.46 -4.86 8.68
N PRO A 141 -10.77 -6.14 9.01
CA PRO A 141 -11.98 -6.80 8.53
C PRO A 141 -13.23 -5.97 8.87
N GLY A 142 -14.16 -5.81 7.90
CA GLY A 142 -15.40 -5.04 8.09
C GLY A 142 -15.24 -3.52 8.05
N HIS A 143 -14.04 -2.98 7.81
CA HIS A 143 -13.85 -1.53 7.63
C HIS A 143 -14.22 -1.07 6.20
N GLY A 144 -14.33 -1.99 5.26
CA GLY A 144 -14.61 -1.74 3.85
C GLY A 144 -13.34 -1.49 3.03
N GLU A 145 -13.55 -1.02 1.81
CA GLU A 145 -12.48 -0.80 0.84
C GLU A 145 -11.57 0.35 1.25
N HIS A 146 -10.24 0.15 1.11
CA HIS A 146 -9.19 1.14 1.28
C HIS A 146 -8.53 1.48 -0.06
N ARG A 147 -8.16 2.76 -0.24
CA ARG A 147 -7.43 3.27 -1.40
C ARG A 147 -5.96 3.48 -1.05
N TYR A 148 -5.12 2.77 -1.75
CA TYR A 148 -3.66 2.86 -1.65
C TYR A 148 -3.16 3.74 -2.78
N VAL A 149 -2.62 4.91 -2.45
CA VAL A 149 -2.20 5.94 -3.41
C VAL A 149 -0.69 5.85 -3.61
N PHE A 150 -0.28 5.35 -4.76
CA PHE A 150 1.12 5.28 -5.21
C PHE A 150 1.46 6.60 -5.90
N GLN A 151 2.29 7.42 -5.27
CA GLN A 151 2.60 8.77 -5.70
C GLN A 151 4.06 8.84 -6.15
N VAL A 152 4.32 9.39 -7.33
CA VAL A 152 5.66 9.58 -7.89
C VAL A 152 5.89 11.07 -8.11
N PHE A 153 7.02 11.56 -7.63
CA PHE A 153 7.41 12.97 -7.67
C PHE A 153 8.76 13.12 -8.37
N ALA A 154 8.82 13.98 -9.39
CA ALA A 154 10.08 14.44 -9.94
C ALA A 154 10.52 15.72 -9.21
N LEU A 155 11.75 15.75 -8.72
CA LEU A 155 12.27 16.83 -7.90
C LEU A 155 13.31 17.67 -8.67
N MET A 156 13.36 18.97 -8.42
CA MET A 156 14.47 19.82 -8.88
C MET A 156 15.81 19.27 -8.33
N PRO A 157 16.93 19.53 -9.06
CA PRO A 157 18.26 19.28 -8.51
C PRO A 157 18.43 19.95 -7.15
N GLY A 158 19.07 19.24 -6.24
CA GLY A 158 19.30 19.72 -4.87
C GLY A 158 20.05 18.67 -4.06
N PRO A 159 20.31 18.94 -2.79
CA PRO A 159 20.99 17.98 -1.93
C PRO A 159 20.18 16.71 -1.79
N SER A 160 20.85 15.56 -1.80
CA SER A 160 20.28 14.28 -1.39
C SER A 160 19.88 14.35 0.08
N PHE A 161 18.96 13.49 0.49
CA PHE A 161 18.62 13.35 1.89
C PHE A 161 19.86 12.85 2.66
N SER A 162 20.20 13.51 3.77
CA SER A 162 21.34 13.09 4.61
C SER A 162 21.10 11.72 5.28
N SER A 163 19.84 11.37 5.45
CA SER A 163 19.34 10.05 5.84
C SER A 163 17.93 9.88 5.24
N PRO A 164 17.47 8.66 4.98
CA PRO A 164 16.12 8.45 4.47
C PRO A 164 15.06 9.08 5.39
N PRO A 165 14.23 10.01 4.86
CA PRO A 165 13.35 10.86 5.66
C PRO A 165 12.13 10.11 6.18
N GLY A 166 11.61 10.55 7.33
CA GLY A 166 10.24 10.24 7.74
C GLY A 166 9.21 11.07 6.95
N ARG A 167 7.91 10.75 7.14
CA ARG A 167 6.81 11.39 6.39
C ARG A 167 6.87 12.92 6.41
N ARG A 168 7.08 13.54 7.56
CA ARG A 168 7.09 15.02 7.70
C ARG A 168 8.20 15.65 6.85
N GLU A 169 9.43 15.18 7.01
CA GLU A 169 10.58 15.68 6.26
C GLU A 169 10.43 15.45 4.76
N PHE A 170 9.88 14.27 4.39
CA PHE A 170 9.56 13.96 3.00
C PHE A 170 8.55 14.97 2.42
N ILE A 171 7.44 15.24 3.11
CA ILE A 171 6.42 16.21 2.68
C ILE A 171 7.03 17.60 2.49
N GLU A 172 7.82 18.08 3.45
CA GLU A 172 8.49 19.38 3.38
C GLU A 172 9.40 19.48 2.13
N ALA A 173 10.17 18.43 1.84
CA ALA A 173 11.02 18.38 0.66
C ALA A 173 10.20 18.38 -0.65
N ILE A 174 9.12 17.59 -0.72
CA ILE A 174 8.27 17.52 -1.91
C ILE A 174 7.57 18.86 -2.16
N LEU A 175 7.00 19.48 -1.14
CA LEU A 175 6.36 20.79 -1.26
C LEU A 175 7.31 21.87 -1.78
N ASN A 176 8.60 21.79 -1.45
CA ASN A 176 9.60 22.75 -1.89
C ASN A 176 10.20 22.44 -3.27
N ARG A 177 10.35 21.17 -3.65
CA ARG A 177 11.19 20.73 -4.76
C ARG A 177 10.46 20.03 -5.91
N ALA A 178 9.23 19.53 -5.72
CA ALA A 178 8.56 18.78 -6.78
C ALA A 178 8.25 19.68 -7.99
N VAL A 179 8.61 19.25 -9.19
CA VAL A 179 8.33 19.91 -10.48
C VAL A 179 7.30 19.15 -11.29
N ALA A 180 7.17 17.84 -11.06
CA ALA A 180 6.12 17.03 -11.66
C ALA A 180 5.64 15.98 -10.65
N VAL A 181 4.39 15.58 -10.78
CA VAL A 181 3.75 14.59 -9.90
C VAL A 181 2.74 13.75 -10.65
N GLY A 182 2.70 12.47 -10.33
CA GLY A 182 1.69 11.53 -10.80
C GLY A 182 1.24 10.59 -9.69
N CYS A 183 0.09 9.97 -9.86
CA CYS A 183 -0.35 8.94 -8.93
C CYS A 183 -1.13 7.82 -9.64
N LEU A 184 -1.06 6.63 -9.05
CA LEU A 184 -1.89 5.47 -9.35
C LEU A 184 -2.60 5.06 -8.06
N ILE A 185 -3.89 4.75 -8.13
CA ILE A 185 -4.66 4.29 -6.98
C ILE A 185 -5.01 2.82 -7.18
N GLY A 186 -4.64 1.99 -6.23
CA GLY A 186 -5.15 0.62 -6.12
C GLY A 186 -6.08 0.50 -4.93
N THR A 187 -7.05 -0.40 -5.00
CA THR A 187 -8.01 -0.62 -3.91
C THR A 187 -7.85 -2.02 -3.30
N TYR A 188 -8.14 -2.14 -2.03
CA TYR A 188 -8.19 -3.44 -1.39
C TYR A 188 -9.15 -3.41 -0.21
N GLU A 189 -10.00 -4.43 -0.17
CA GLU A 189 -10.88 -4.73 0.94
C GLU A 189 -10.61 -6.16 1.40
N ARG A 190 -10.47 -6.34 2.70
CA ARG A 190 -10.39 -7.68 3.24
C ARG A 190 -11.76 -8.32 3.27
N ALA A 191 -11.92 -9.43 2.54
CA ALA A 191 -13.16 -10.21 2.57
C ALA A 191 -13.51 -10.63 4.01
N ASN A 192 -14.77 -10.48 4.36
CA ASN A 192 -15.28 -10.98 5.63
C ASN A 192 -15.06 -12.49 5.69
N ARG A 193 -14.48 -12.99 6.77
CA ARG A 193 -14.46 -14.43 7.02
C ARG A 193 -15.89 -14.85 7.28
N VAL A 194 -16.54 -15.43 6.29
CA VAL A 194 -17.78 -16.18 6.53
C VAL A 194 -17.40 -17.30 7.49
N GLY A 195 -17.90 -17.22 8.73
CA GLY A 195 -17.62 -18.21 9.77
C GLY A 195 -17.98 -19.60 9.27
N VAL A 196 -17.00 -20.48 9.16
CA VAL A 196 -17.18 -21.92 8.92
C VAL A 196 -17.50 -22.60 10.26
N ASP A 197 -18.32 -21.96 11.09
CA ASP A 197 -18.71 -22.47 12.42
C ASP A 197 -20.10 -23.14 12.38
N GLY A 198 -20.51 -23.68 11.23
CA GLY A 198 -21.87 -24.21 11.04
C GLY A 198 -22.02 -25.66 10.59
N GLU A 199 -20.94 -26.43 10.33
CA GLU A 199 -21.10 -27.74 9.70
C GLU A 199 -20.31 -28.91 10.32
N GLU A 200 -19.99 -28.86 11.60
CA GLU A 200 -19.34 -29.99 12.29
C GLU A 200 -20.12 -30.50 13.49
N ARG A 201 -21.45 -30.57 13.38
CA ARG A 201 -22.34 -31.22 14.38
C ARG A 201 -23.53 -31.94 13.76
N ALA A 202 -23.29 -32.87 12.88
CA ALA A 202 -24.36 -33.82 12.47
C ALA A 202 -23.82 -35.08 11.80
N ILE A 203 -22.82 -35.76 12.34
CA ILE A 203 -22.55 -37.16 12.02
C ILE A 203 -22.01 -37.85 13.29
N ALA A 204 -22.86 -38.16 14.25
CA ALA A 204 -22.58 -39.13 15.28
C ALA A 204 -23.92 -39.64 15.86
N SER A 205 -24.63 -40.47 15.10
CA SER A 205 -25.60 -41.43 15.64
C SER A 205 -25.63 -42.63 14.72
N ASP A 206 -24.56 -43.41 14.72
CA ASP A 206 -24.64 -44.79 14.25
C ASP A 206 -25.20 -45.66 15.38
N GLY A 207 -26.46 -46.06 15.19
CA GLY A 207 -27.03 -47.14 15.93
C GLY A 207 -26.43 -48.49 15.52
N PRO A 208 -26.49 -49.53 16.38
CA PRO A 208 -25.80 -50.78 16.13
C PRO A 208 -26.43 -51.58 14.97
N LEU A 209 -25.55 -52.15 14.12
CA LEU A 209 -25.92 -53.04 13.05
C LEU A 209 -26.63 -54.32 13.59
N PRO A 210 -27.68 -54.83 12.91
CA PRO A 210 -28.30 -56.09 13.27
C PRO A 210 -27.42 -57.28 12.90
N ALA A 211 -27.34 -58.25 13.82
CA ALA A 211 -26.61 -59.48 13.64
C ALA A 211 -27.17 -60.33 12.49
N LEU A 212 -26.29 -60.81 11.63
CA LEU A 212 -26.59 -61.85 10.64
C LEU A 212 -26.71 -63.19 11.33
N SER A 213 -27.91 -63.76 11.32
CA SER A 213 -28.15 -65.17 11.68
C SER A 213 -27.79 -66.06 10.49
N SER A 214 -26.98 -67.07 10.80
CA SER A 214 -26.66 -68.20 9.93
C SER A 214 -27.86 -69.18 9.82
N GLU A 215 -28.22 -69.54 8.61
CA GLU A 215 -28.66 -70.88 8.19
C GLU A 215 -28.24 -71.14 6.75
#